data_c38acea8015eaf41805fc6cb18049ed7
#
_entry.id   c38acea8015eaf41805fc6cb18049ed7
#
_cell.length_a   1.000
_cell.length_b   1.000
_cell.length_c   1.000
_cell.angle_alpha   90.00
_cell.angle_beta   90.00
_cell.angle_gamma   90.00
#
_symmetry.space_group_name_H-M   'P 1'
#
loop_
_entity.id
_entity.type
_entity.pdbx_description
1 polymer ?
#
loop_
_entity_poly.entity_id
_entity_poly.type
_entity_poly.pdbx_seq_one_letter_code
_entity_poly.pdbx_strand_id
1 'polypeptide(L)'
;MSDRVYLRAIDIDRYLPHRRPMRMVSEVLDYADQQVRCRCRIEADNPLLEDGSFPARGGLELLAQTSGLLLGLTQQDAEQRVAGIVQVKSFRLQAVHVPVAADCIVQARLLAGNLDAAQFEGEAYYNEQEFFAGTLMLAQLLKETT
;
A
#
# COMPACT_ATOMS: atom_id res chain seq x y z
N MET A 1 -18.58 -11.31 13.87
CA MET A 1 -18.98 -10.90 12.51
C MET A 1 -17.98 -9.89 12.00
N SER A 2 -17.27 -10.25 10.97
CA SER A 2 -16.38 -9.31 10.34
C SER A 2 -17.22 -8.28 9.58
N ASP A 3 -17.04 -7.01 9.90
CA ASP A 3 -17.59 -5.93 9.12
C ASP A 3 -16.85 -5.85 7.80
N ARG A 4 -17.04 -6.87 6.97
CA ARG A 4 -16.51 -6.81 5.61
C ARG A 4 -17.31 -5.80 4.83
N VAL A 5 -16.76 -4.62 4.72
CA VAL A 5 -17.29 -3.65 3.79
C VAL A 5 -16.91 -4.13 2.40
N TYR A 6 -17.92 -4.41 1.57
CA TYR A 6 -17.68 -4.72 0.16
C TYR A 6 -17.19 -3.44 -0.53
N LEU A 7 -15.89 -3.40 -0.78
CA LEU A 7 -15.22 -2.22 -1.29
C LEU A 7 -15.11 -2.22 -2.82
N ARG A 8 -15.95 -3.00 -3.52
CA ARG A 8 -15.97 -3.03 -4.99
C ARG A 8 -16.23 -1.69 -5.64
N ALA A 9 -16.82 -0.76 -4.88
CA ALA A 9 -17.14 0.57 -5.36
C ALA A 9 -16.24 1.65 -4.76
N ILE A 10 -15.16 1.28 -4.04
CA ILE A 10 -14.28 2.30 -3.51
C ILE A 10 -13.50 2.92 -4.63
N ASP A 11 -13.67 4.22 -4.74
CA ASP A 11 -12.83 5.04 -5.57
C ASP A 11 -11.47 5.19 -4.88
N ILE A 12 -10.51 4.35 -5.28
CA ILE A 12 -9.16 4.36 -4.73
C ILE A 12 -8.52 5.74 -4.93
N ASP A 13 -8.86 6.44 -6.01
CA ASP A 13 -8.36 7.78 -6.28
C ASP A 13 -8.71 8.77 -5.17
N ARG A 14 -9.80 8.52 -4.44
CA ARG A 14 -10.21 9.37 -3.33
C ARG A 14 -9.24 9.29 -2.15
N TYR A 15 -8.60 8.14 -1.96
CA TYR A 15 -7.76 7.88 -0.80
C TYR A 15 -6.27 7.94 -1.09
N LEU A 16 -5.86 7.73 -2.36
CA LEU A 16 -4.46 7.74 -2.74
C LEU A 16 -4.18 8.88 -3.73
N PRO A 17 -3.17 9.70 -3.46
CA PRO A 17 -2.74 10.72 -4.41
C PRO A 17 -2.02 10.13 -5.62
N HIS A 18 -1.52 8.90 -5.48
CA HIS A 18 -0.81 8.23 -6.56
C HIS A 18 -1.69 8.05 -7.78
N ARG A 19 -1.13 8.29 -8.96
CA ARG A 19 -1.78 8.07 -10.25
C ARG A 19 -0.88 7.20 -11.09
N ARG A 20 -1.45 6.58 -12.12
CA ARG A 20 -0.66 5.80 -13.06
C ARG A 20 0.48 6.64 -13.63
N PRO A 21 1.65 6.06 -13.85
CA PRO A 21 2.01 4.65 -13.69
C PRO A 21 2.46 4.25 -12.28
N MET A 22 2.55 5.17 -11.33
CA MET A 22 3.02 4.86 -9.96
C MET A 22 1.99 4.14 -9.11
N ARG A 23 0.70 4.38 -9.32
CA ARG A 23 -0.32 3.71 -8.52
C ARG A 23 -0.40 2.22 -8.88
N MET A 24 -0.16 1.35 -7.90
CA MET A 24 -0.21 -0.08 -8.10
C MET A 24 -1.46 -0.73 -7.49
N VAL A 25 -2.02 -0.13 -6.43
CA VAL A 25 -3.25 -0.66 -5.81
C VAL A 25 -4.38 -0.58 -6.83
N SER A 26 -4.95 -1.74 -7.16
CA SER A 26 -6.02 -1.84 -8.16
C SER A 26 -7.36 -2.20 -7.55
N GLU A 27 -7.38 -2.90 -6.40
CA GLU A 27 -8.62 -3.38 -5.82
C GLU A 27 -8.41 -3.63 -4.32
N VAL A 28 -9.42 -3.27 -3.52
CA VAL A 28 -9.44 -3.65 -2.11
C VAL A 28 -10.19 -4.98 -2.00
N LEU A 29 -9.52 -6.00 -1.49
CA LEU A 29 -10.10 -7.33 -1.35
C LEU A 29 -10.90 -7.48 -0.05
N ASP A 30 -10.36 -6.96 1.05
CA ASP A 30 -11.09 -6.89 2.31
C ASP A 30 -10.48 -5.82 3.22
N TYR A 31 -11.31 -5.34 4.14
CA TYR A 31 -10.94 -4.33 5.12
C TYR A 31 -11.73 -4.61 6.41
N ALA A 32 -11.03 -4.72 7.52
CA ALA A 32 -11.64 -4.89 8.84
C ALA A 32 -10.61 -4.62 9.93
N ASP A 33 -11.05 -3.99 11.02
CA ASP A 33 -10.25 -3.85 12.25
C ASP A 33 -8.82 -3.34 12.01
N GLN A 34 -8.70 -2.21 11.35
CA GLN A 34 -7.41 -1.56 11.14
C GLN A 34 -6.46 -2.38 10.27
N GLN A 35 -6.99 -3.26 9.43
CA GLN A 35 -6.17 -3.93 8.44
C GLN A 35 -6.88 -3.97 7.09
N VAL A 36 -6.10 -4.00 6.03
CA VAL A 36 -6.59 -4.04 4.66
C VAL A 36 -5.76 -5.04 3.86
N ARG A 37 -6.41 -5.69 2.93
CA ARG A 37 -5.75 -6.55 1.94
C ARG A 37 -6.14 -6.08 0.57
N CYS A 38 -5.15 -5.82 -0.26
CA CYS A 38 -5.35 -5.26 -1.61
C CYS A 38 -4.73 -6.14 -2.67
N ARG A 39 -5.32 -6.11 -3.86
CA ARG A 39 -4.66 -6.56 -5.07
C ARG A 39 -3.93 -5.38 -5.68
N CYS A 40 -2.67 -5.60 -6.03
CA CYS A 40 -1.83 -4.61 -6.67
C CYS A 40 -1.31 -5.18 -7.98
N ARG A 41 -1.41 -4.38 -9.05
CA ARG A 41 -0.99 -4.83 -10.36
C ARG A 41 0.28 -4.13 -10.79
N ILE A 42 1.21 -4.91 -11.33
CA ILE A 42 2.49 -4.41 -11.84
C ILE A 42 2.35 -4.27 -13.35
N GLU A 43 2.17 -3.03 -13.81
CA GLU A 43 2.02 -2.75 -15.24
C GLU A 43 3.37 -2.65 -15.94
N ALA A 44 3.35 -2.77 -17.27
CA ALA A 44 4.58 -2.73 -18.07
C ALA A 44 5.31 -1.39 -18.02
N ASP A 45 4.60 -0.31 -17.71
CA ASP A 45 5.17 1.03 -17.59
C ASP A 45 5.52 1.42 -16.15
N ASN A 46 5.52 0.45 -15.24
CA ASN A 46 5.83 0.72 -13.83
C ASN A 46 7.27 1.23 -13.72
N PRO A 47 7.47 2.41 -13.11
CA PRO A 47 8.81 3.02 -13.04
C PRO A 47 9.79 2.29 -12.12
N LEU A 48 9.30 1.35 -11.29
CA LEU A 48 10.15 0.57 -10.39
C LEU A 48 10.72 -0.68 -11.04
N LEU A 49 10.30 -1.01 -12.27
CA LEU A 49 10.80 -2.20 -12.95
C LEU A 49 12.32 -2.13 -13.17
N GLU A 50 12.97 -3.27 -12.99
CA GLU A 50 14.39 -3.46 -13.28
C GLU A 50 14.53 -4.69 -14.16
N ASP A 51 15.16 -4.53 -15.32
CA ASP A 51 15.38 -5.64 -16.26
C ASP A 51 14.10 -6.44 -16.55
N GLY A 52 12.97 -5.74 -16.69
CA GLY A 52 11.71 -6.35 -17.05
C GLY A 52 10.97 -7.07 -15.91
N SER A 53 11.44 -6.95 -14.67
CA SER A 53 10.76 -7.54 -13.52
C SER A 53 10.65 -6.54 -12.38
N PHE A 54 9.72 -6.82 -11.46
CA PHE A 54 9.49 -5.97 -10.29
C PHE A 54 10.43 -6.42 -9.16
N PRO A 55 11.33 -5.54 -8.68
CA PRO A 55 12.28 -5.93 -7.64
C PRO A 55 11.57 -6.15 -6.30
N ALA A 56 12.09 -7.08 -5.49
CA ALA A 56 11.49 -7.36 -4.18
C ALA A 56 11.41 -6.12 -3.29
N ARG A 57 12.40 -5.21 -3.40
CA ARG A 57 12.38 -3.95 -2.63
C ARG A 57 11.24 -3.03 -3.04
N GLY A 58 10.64 -3.24 -4.21
CA GLY A 58 9.44 -2.52 -4.63
C GLY A 58 8.24 -2.81 -3.73
N GLY A 59 8.32 -3.87 -2.93
CA GLY A 59 7.33 -4.17 -1.91
C GLY A 59 7.18 -3.06 -0.88
N LEU A 60 8.22 -2.25 -0.65
CA LEU A 60 8.11 -1.09 0.22
C LEU A 60 7.08 -0.09 -0.30
N GLU A 61 7.11 0.20 -1.59
CA GLU A 61 6.12 1.10 -2.20
C GLU A 61 4.73 0.49 -2.19
N LEU A 62 4.62 -0.82 -2.44
CA LEU A 62 3.34 -1.52 -2.33
C LEU A 62 2.76 -1.40 -0.92
N LEU A 63 3.58 -1.61 0.09
CA LEU A 63 3.15 -1.50 1.48
C LEU A 63 2.79 -0.05 1.82
N ALA A 64 3.55 0.92 1.34
CA ALA A 64 3.28 2.33 1.59
C ALA A 64 1.94 2.75 0.99
N GLN A 65 1.66 2.36 -0.25
CA GLN A 65 0.37 2.68 -0.89
C GLN A 65 -0.80 2.00 -0.19
N THR A 66 -0.65 0.73 0.15
CA THR A 66 -1.70 -0.02 0.85
C THR A 66 -1.94 0.56 2.24
N SER A 67 -0.88 0.95 2.94
CA SER A 67 -0.98 1.59 4.25
C SER A 67 -1.64 2.97 4.18
N GLY A 68 -1.33 3.75 3.16
CA GLY A 68 -1.97 5.05 2.93
C GLY A 68 -3.46 4.90 2.68
N LEU A 69 -3.84 3.90 1.90
CA LEU A 69 -5.25 3.58 1.67
C LEU A 69 -5.94 3.18 2.98
N LEU A 70 -5.29 2.32 3.77
CA LEU A 70 -5.82 1.90 5.07
C LEU A 70 -6.06 3.10 5.99
N LEU A 71 -5.11 4.02 6.04
CA LEU A 71 -5.24 5.22 6.86
C LEU A 71 -6.46 6.04 6.44
N GLY A 72 -6.64 6.24 5.14
CA GLY A 72 -7.80 6.96 4.60
C GLY A 72 -9.12 6.28 4.94
N LEU A 73 -9.18 4.95 4.79
CA LEU A 73 -10.39 4.17 5.12
C LEU A 73 -10.70 4.22 6.61
N THR A 74 -9.69 4.12 7.46
CA THR A 74 -9.86 4.08 8.92
C THR A 74 -10.35 5.42 9.44
N GLN A 75 -9.83 6.51 8.90
CA GLN A 75 -10.18 7.84 9.38
C GLN A 75 -11.45 8.40 8.74
N GLN A 76 -11.94 7.78 7.70
CA GLN A 76 -13.13 8.23 6.96
C GLN A 76 -13.08 9.71 6.57
N ASP A 77 -11.88 10.20 6.33
CA ASP A 77 -11.67 11.58 5.96
C ASP A 77 -12.02 11.78 4.48
N ALA A 78 -12.83 12.79 4.20
CA ALA A 78 -13.23 13.11 2.84
C ALA A 78 -12.11 13.77 2.03
N GLU A 79 -11.08 14.28 2.69
CA GLU A 79 -9.99 14.96 2.01
C GLU A 79 -8.82 14.01 1.76
N GLN A 80 -8.35 14.01 0.52
CA GLN A 80 -7.15 13.29 0.16
C GLN A 80 -5.94 13.95 0.83
N ARG A 81 -5.18 13.15 1.56
CA ARG A 81 -3.98 13.62 2.26
C ARG A 81 -2.76 12.99 1.64
N VAL A 82 -1.74 13.79 1.43
CA VAL A 82 -0.45 13.29 0.97
C VAL A 82 0.35 12.84 2.17
N ALA A 83 0.70 11.57 2.19
CA ALA A 83 1.54 10.99 3.24
C ALA A 83 2.80 10.44 2.60
N GLY A 84 3.90 10.55 3.30
CA GLY A 84 5.18 10.01 2.86
C GLY A 84 5.77 9.09 3.90
N ILE A 85 6.65 8.19 3.45
CA ILE A 85 7.42 7.33 4.34
C ILE A 85 8.45 8.19 5.05
N VAL A 86 8.38 8.26 6.37
CA VAL A 86 9.36 9.02 7.16
C VAL A 86 10.33 8.09 7.89
N GLN A 87 9.99 6.82 8.02
CA GLN A 87 10.87 5.85 8.63
C GLN A 87 10.51 4.44 8.19
N VAL A 88 11.52 3.64 7.86
CA VAL A 88 11.38 2.20 7.70
C VAL A 88 12.07 1.57 8.90
N LYS A 89 11.29 0.93 9.78
CA LYS A 89 11.84 0.38 11.02
C LYS A 89 12.51 -0.96 10.81
N SER A 90 11.90 -1.79 9.97
CA SER A 90 12.44 -3.09 9.64
C SER A 90 11.88 -3.54 8.31
N PHE A 91 12.60 -4.39 7.62
CA PHE A 91 12.08 -5.06 6.44
C PHE A 91 12.83 -6.35 6.18
N ARG A 92 12.15 -7.26 5.50
CA ARG A 92 12.70 -8.55 5.08
C ARG A 92 12.36 -8.76 3.61
N LEU A 93 13.37 -9.07 2.82
CA LEU A 93 13.21 -9.35 1.39
C LEU A 93 13.47 -10.83 1.13
N GLN A 94 12.69 -11.40 0.23
CA GLN A 94 12.92 -12.76 -0.28
C GLN A 94 13.02 -12.69 -1.80
N ALA A 95 13.92 -13.50 -2.35
CA ALA A 95 14.15 -13.55 -3.78
C ALA A 95 13.01 -14.31 -4.46
N VAL A 96 11.99 -13.58 -4.88
CA VAL A 96 10.86 -14.11 -5.64
C VAL A 96 10.80 -13.33 -6.95
N HIS A 97 10.68 -14.03 -8.05
CA HIS A 97 10.54 -13.39 -9.35
C HIS A 97 9.10 -12.86 -9.52
N VAL A 98 8.97 -11.55 -9.62
CA VAL A 98 7.67 -10.90 -9.84
C VAL A 98 7.67 -10.32 -11.25
N PRO A 99 6.97 -10.96 -12.21
CA PRO A 99 6.99 -10.51 -13.60
C PRO A 99 6.08 -9.31 -13.84
N VAL A 100 6.27 -8.70 -15.00
CA VAL A 100 5.31 -7.71 -15.52
C VAL A 100 3.94 -8.36 -15.66
N ALA A 101 2.90 -7.58 -15.44
CA ALA A 101 1.49 -8.00 -15.44
C ALA A 101 1.12 -8.92 -14.26
N ALA A 102 2.00 -9.04 -13.26
CA ALA A 102 1.69 -9.79 -12.05
C ALA A 102 0.64 -9.08 -11.20
N ASP A 103 -0.22 -9.88 -10.57
CA ASP A 103 -1.09 -9.40 -9.51
C ASP A 103 -0.48 -9.83 -8.18
N CYS A 104 -0.14 -8.86 -7.35
CA CYS A 104 0.41 -9.09 -6.01
C CYS A 104 -0.69 -8.88 -4.98
N ILE A 105 -0.61 -9.61 -3.88
CA ILE A 105 -1.48 -9.40 -2.74
C ILE A 105 -0.67 -8.72 -1.65
N VAL A 106 -1.20 -7.61 -1.13
CA VAL A 106 -0.52 -6.82 -0.10
C VAL A 106 -1.45 -6.66 1.09
N GLN A 107 -0.93 -6.97 2.26
CA GLN A 107 -1.64 -6.77 3.52
C GLN A 107 -0.95 -5.66 4.30
N ALA A 108 -1.74 -4.79 4.91
CA ALA A 108 -1.24 -3.75 5.78
C ALA A 108 -2.08 -3.70 7.05
N ARG A 109 -1.42 -3.50 8.17
CA ARG A 109 -2.05 -3.37 9.50
C ARG A 109 -1.59 -2.09 10.16
N LEU A 110 -2.53 -1.32 10.69
CA LEU A 110 -2.22 -0.14 11.47
C LEU A 110 -1.85 -0.57 12.89
N LEU A 111 -0.64 -0.24 13.33
CA LEU A 111 -0.16 -0.61 14.66
C LEU A 111 -0.44 0.48 15.68
N ALA A 112 -0.20 1.74 15.30
CA ALA A 112 -0.36 2.87 16.22
C ALA A 112 -0.34 4.17 15.42
N GLY A 113 -0.88 5.23 16.01
CA GLY A 113 -0.81 6.56 15.43
C GLY A 113 -2.15 7.11 14.98
N ASN A 114 -2.07 8.19 14.23
CA ASN A 114 -3.23 8.94 13.75
C ASN A 114 -2.94 9.51 12.36
N LEU A 115 -3.78 10.46 11.91
CA LEU A 115 -3.61 11.08 10.60
C LEU A 115 -2.29 11.82 10.42
N ASP A 116 -1.70 12.33 11.52
CA ASP A 116 -0.44 13.08 11.40
C ASP A 116 0.76 12.15 11.22
N ALA A 117 0.78 11.04 11.94
CA ALA A 117 1.83 10.03 11.83
C ALA A 117 1.31 8.68 12.30
N ALA A 118 1.52 7.64 11.52
CA ALA A 118 1.02 6.32 11.83
C ALA A 118 2.04 5.24 11.46
N GLN A 119 2.09 4.20 12.27
CA GLN A 119 2.97 3.05 12.08
C GLN A 119 2.17 1.88 11.55
N PHE A 120 2.71 1.26 10.51
CA PHE A 120 2.10 0.12 9.84
C PHE A 120 3.08 -1.02 9.72
N GLU A 121 2.54 -2.22 9.68
CA GLU A 121 3.30 -3.40 9.26
C GLU A 121 2.52 -4.14 8.19
N GLY A 122 3.23 -4.91 7.39
CA GLY A 122 2.55 -5.70 6.37
C GLY A 122 3.51 -6.50 5.50
N GLU A 123 2.91 -7.19 4.55
CA GLU A 123 3.60 -8.12 3.66
C GLU A 123 3.06 -8.01 2.24
N ALA A 124 3.93 -8.33 1.30
CA ALA A 124 3.55 -8.45 -0.12
C ALA A 124 3.85 -9.87 -0.62
N TYR A 125 2.92 -10.42 -1.38
CA TYR A 125 2.95 -11.80 -1.86
C TYR A 125 2.77 -11.84 -3.38
N TYR A 126 3.46 -12.77 -4.01
CA TYR A 126 3.19 -13.17 -5.39
C TYR A 126 3.11 -14.68 -5.45
N ASN A 127 2.01 -15.21 -6.03
CA ASN A 127 1.75 -16.65 -6.06
C ASN A 127 1.89 -17.30 -4.68
N GLU A 128 1.31 -16.66 -3.66
CA GLU A 128 1.32 -17.14 -2.27
C GLU A 128 2.71 -17.16 -1.62
N GLN A 129 3.71 -16.59 -2.30
CA GLN A 129 5.06 -16.45 -1.74
C GLN A 129 5.31 -15.03 -1.30
N GLU A 130 5.64 -14.84 -0.03
CA GLU A 130 6.01 -13.55 0.49
C GLU A 130 7.35 -13.12 -0.10
N PHE A 131 7.42 -11.92 -0.69
CA PHE A 131 8.68 -11.37 -1.17
C PHE A 131 9.10 -10.11 -0.41
N PHE A 132 8.21 -9.54 0.35
CA PHE A 132 8.51 -8.38 1.18
C PHE A 132 7.68 -8.44 2.46
N ALA A 133 8.30 -8.10 3.58
CA ALA A 133 7.62 -7.84 4.83
C ALA A 133 8.32 -6.68 5.54
N GLY A 134 7.56 -5.81 6.17
CA GLY A 134 8.18 -4.67 6.82
C GLY A 134 7.28 -3.92 7.75
N THR A 135 7.91 -3.01 8.49
CA THR A 135 7.27 -2.05 9.37
C THR A 135 7.75 -0.66 8.99
N LEU A 136 6.82 0.23 8.74
CA LEU A 136 7.14 1.59 8.32
C LEU A 136 6.26 2.61 9.05
N MET A 137 6.69 3.87 9.01
CA MET A 137 5.91 4.97 9.50
C MET A 137 5.59 5.92 8.36
N LEU A 138 4.31 6.26 8.22
CA LEU A 138 3.85 7.31 7.32
C LEU A 138 3.54 8.55 8.14
N ALA A 139 3.88 9.70 7.60
CA ALA A 139 3.49 10.98 8.17
C ALA A 139 2.87 11.84 7.10
N GLN A 140 1.90 12.66 7.51
CA GLN A 140 1.28 13.61 6.60
C GLN A 140 2.30 14.67 6.21
N LEU A 141 2.45 14.86 4.92
CA LEU A 141 3.27 15.96 4.41
C LEU A 141 2.45 17.23 4.50
N LEU A 142 3.10 18.30 4.99
CA LEU A 142 2.44 19.59 5.09
C LEU A 142 2.09 20.09 3.71
N LYS A 143 0.80 20.39 3.49
CA LYS A 143 0.41 21.15 2.32
C LYS A 143 0.93 22.58 2.52
N GLU A 144 1.76 23.04 1.59
CA GLU A 144 2.03 24.46 1.51
C GLU A 144 0.72 25.18 1.20
N THR A 145 0.20 25.88 2.18
CA THR A 145 -0.87 26.83 1.94
C THR A 145 -0.27 28.07 1.32
N THR A 146 -0.45 28.20 0.04
CA THR A 146 -0.27 29.50 -0.60
C THR A 146 -1.51 30.34 -0.41
#